data_8a829d4e2a606f01ec6026d42ea1ac70
#
_entry.id   8a829d4e2a606f01ec6026d42ea1ac70
#
_cell.length_a   1.000
_cell.length_b   1.000
_cell.length_c   1.000
_cell.angle_alpha   90.00
_cell.angle_beta   90.00
_cell.angle_gamma   90.00
#
_symmetry.space_group_name_H-M   'P 1'
#
loop_
_entity.id
_entity.type
_entity.pdbx_description
1 polymer ?
#
loop_
_entity_poly.entity_id
_entity_poly.type
_entity_poly.pdbx_seq_one_letter_code
_entity_poly.pdbx_strand_id
1 'polypeptide(L)'
;MRIALIHALAHSVEPINREMASAWPEAVRMNLLDDSLSADLARNAGKGLMGLDAAMHQRFETLAAYAEGTGADGILFTCSAFGPCIEAAAARRAHMPVL
;
A
#
# COMPACT_ATOMS: atom_id res chain seq x y z
N MET A 1 -18.47 1.76 3.02
CA MET A 1 -17.12 1.38 3.43
C MET A 1 -16.11 1.95 2.47
N ARG A 2 -15.09 2.60 2.98
CA ARG A 2 -14.01 3.18 2.17
C ARG A 2 -12.77 2.29 2.26
N ILE A 3 -12.24 1.90 1.10
CA ILE A 3 -11.02 1.10 1.02
C ILE A 3 -9.94 1.94 0.36
N ALA A 4 -8.82 2.11 1.04
CA ALA A 4 -7.65 2.77 0.48
C ALA A 4 -6.82 1.75 -0.31
N LEU A 5 -6.58 2.06 -1.57
CA LEU A 5 -5.72 1.26 -2.45
C LEU A 5 -4.41 2.01 -2.58
N ILE A 6 -3.32 1.44 -2.09
CA ILE A 6 -2.01 2.10 -2.10
C ILE A 6 -1.11 1.39 -3.10
N HIS A 7 -0.61 2.16 -4.07
CA HIS A 7 0.13 1.65 -5.21
C HIS A 7 1.55 2.19 -5.23
N ALA A 8 2.48 1.35 -5.67
CA ALA A 8 3.87 1.74 -5.90
C ALA A 8 4.19 1.94 -7.38
N LEU A 9 3.29 1.52 -8.27
CA LEU A 9 3.43 1.63 -9.71
C LEU A 9 2.13 2.09 -10.34
N ALA A 10 2.22 3.01 -11.29
CA ALA A 10 1.04 3.59 -11.94
C ALA A 10 0.19 2.52 -12.63
N HIS A 11 0.81 1.51 -13.25
CA HIS A 11 0.07 0.49 -13.98
C HIS A 11 -0.69 -0.49 -13.06
N SER A 12 -0.48 -0.42 -11.75
CA SER A 12 -1.24 -1.23 -10.80
C SER A 12 -2.63 -0.66 -10.51
N VAL A 13 -2.84 0.62 -10.81
CA VAL A 13 -4.07 1.33 -10.42
C VAL A 13 -5.29 0.78 -11.14
N GLU A 14 -5.25 0.72 -12.46
CA GLU A 14 -6.43 0.35 -13.25
C GLU A 14 -6.90 -1.09 -13.02
N PRO A 15 -6.02 -2.12 -13.04
CA PRO A 15 -6.49 -3.50 -12.89
C PRO A 15 -7.23 -3.78 -11.60
N ILE A 16 -6.73 -3.30 -10.46
CA ILE A 16 -7.38 -3.56 -9.18
C ILE A 16 -8.69 -2.77 -9.06
N ASN A 17 -8.74 -1.55 -9.61
CA ASN A 17 -9.95 -0.77 -9.58
C ASN A 17 -11.03 -1.40 -10.45
N ARG A 18 -10.68 -1.95 -11.61
CA ARG A 18 -11.60 -2.67 -12.46
C ARG A 18 -12.15 -3.90 -11.76
N GLU A 19 -11.28 -4.67 -11.13
CA GLU A 19 -11.69 -5.88 -10.42
C GLU A 19 -12.62 -5.55 -9.25
N MET A 20 -12.30 -4.53 -8.47
CA MET A 20 -13.13 -4.14 -7.33
C MET A 20 -14.47 -3.58 -7.79
N ALA A 21 -14.49 -2.83 -8.89
CA ALA A 21 -15.76 -2.32 -9.42
C ALA A 21 -16.71 -3.45 -9.83
N SER A 22 -16.16 -4.56 -10.30
CA SER A 22 -16.93 -5.74 -10.67
C SER A 22 -17.33 -6.57 -9.46
N ALA A 23 -16.36 -6.88 -8.59
CA ALA A 23 -16.56 -7.80 -7.48
C ALA A 23 -17.20 -7.16 -6.24
N TRP A 24 -16.96 -5.88 -6.05
CA TRP A 24 -17.45 -5.18 -4.85
C TRP A 24 -17.79 -3.70 -5.17
N PRO A 25 -18.84 -3.47 -5.96
CA PRO A 25 -19.17 -2.11 -6.42
C PRO A 25 -19.57 -1.15 -5.28
N GLU A 26 -20.02 -1.66 -4.13
CA GLU A 26 -20.44 -0.83 -3.00
C GLU A 26 -19.25 -0.20 -2.26
N ALA A 27 -18.04 -0.73 -2.40
CA ALA A 27 -16.88 -0.17 -1.73
C ALA A 27 -16.49 1.16 -2.39
N VAL A 28 -16.30 2.18 -1.56
CA VAL A 28 -15.78 3.47 -2.03
C VAL A 28 -14.26 3.34 -2.11
N ARG A 29 -13.72 3.44 -3.31
CA ARG A 29 -12.28 3.29 -3.52
C ARG A 29 -11.59 4.64 -3.42
N MET A 30 -10.50 4.68 -2.68
CA MET A 30 -9.60 5.83 -2.58
C MET A 30 -8.23 5.34 -3.02
N ASN A 31 -7.65 5.97 -4.03
CA ASN A 31 -6.37 5.54 -4.59
C ASN A 31 -5.26 6.48 -4.21
N LEU A 32 -4.16 5.92 -3.68
CA LEU A 32 -2.91 6.64 -3.43
C LEU A 32 -1.83 6.00 -4.29
N LEU A 33 -1.15 6.80 -5.10
CA LEU A 33 -0.02 6.33 -5.88
C LEU A 33 1.24 7.08 -5.43
N ASP A 34 2.23 6.31 -4.97
CA ASP A 34 3.57 6.83 -4.74
C ASP A 34 4.54 5.98 -5.54
N ASP A 35 4.80 6.37 -6.76
CA ASP A 35 5.68 5.62 -7.66
C ASP A 35 7.15 5.78 -7.31
N SER A 36 7.49 6.70 -6.41
CA SER A 36 8.85 6.79 -5.90
C SER A 36 9.25 5.58 -5.06
N LEU A 37 8.28 4.85 -4.50
CA LEU A 37 8.56 3.63 -3.74
C LEU A 37 9.29 2.60 -4.60
N SER A 38 8.79 2.32 -5.80
CA SER A 38 9.41 1.35 -6.71
C SER A 38 10.75 1.87 -7.23
N ALA A 39 10.85 3.16 -7.53
CA ALA A 39 12.10 3.76 -7.98
C ALA A 39 13.19 3.63 -6.91
N ASP A 40 12.83 3.88 -5.65
CA ASP A 40 13.78 3.80 -4.55
C ASP A 40 14.15 2.36 -4.20
N LEU A 41 13.20 1.43 -4.34
CA LEU A 41 13.51 0.00 -4.17
C LEU A 41 14.54 -0.45 -5.20
N ALA A 42 14.37 -0.05 -6.46
CA ALA A 42 15.32 -0.39 -7.51
C ALA A 42 16.70 0.19 -7.23
N ARG A 43 16.77 1.43 -6.73
CA ARG A 43 18.02 2.07 -6.36
C ARG A 43 18.70 1.36 -5.18
N ASN A 44 17.93 0.77 -4.27
CA ASN A 44 18.44 0.05 -3.10
C ASN A 44 18.76 -1.42 -3.41
N ALA A 45 18.52 -1.88 -4.63
CA ALA A 45 18.77 -3.26 -5.00
C ALA A 45 20.24 -3.63 -4.73
N GLY A 46 20.45 -4.77 -4.08
CA GLY A 46 21.79 -5.22 -3.71
C GLY A 46 22.35 -4.66 -2.42
N LYS A 47 21.60 -3.79 -1.74
CA LYS A 47 22.04 -3.17 -0.47
C LYS A 47 21.58 -3.93 0.77
N GLY A 48 21.22 -5.21 0.62
CA GLY A 48 20.73 -6.01 1.73
C GLY A 48 19.26 -5.75 2.05
N LEU A 49 18.67 -6.59 2.93
CA LEU A 49 17.26 -6.48 3.33
C LEU A 49 16.29 -6.38 2.12
N MET A 50 16.71 -6.88 0.96
CA MET A 50 15.95 -6.78 -0.30
C MET A 50 15.58 -5.35 -0.67
N GLY A 51 16.42 -4.38 -0.26
CA GLY A 51 16.15 -2.96 -0.46
C GLY A 51 15.15 -2.35 0.52
N LEU A 52 14.68 -3.12 1.50
CA LEU A 52 13.64 -2.70 2.44
C LEU A 52 14.25 -2.24 3.76
N ASP A 53 14.89 -1.08 3.74
CA ASP A 53 15.53 -0.50 4.93
C ASP A 53 14.50 0.17 5.86
N ALA A 54 15.01 0.73 6.98
CA ALA A 54 14.14 1.39 7.96
C ALA A 54 13.37 2.57 7.35
N ALA A 55 14.00 3.30 6.44
CA ALA A 55 13.36 4.44 5.79
C ALA A 55 12.18 3.97 4.91
N MET A 56 12.34 2.85 4.23
CA MET A 56 11.26 2.28 3.42
C MET A 56 10.09 1.83 4.31
N HIS A 57 10.39 1.16 5.42
CA HIS A 57 9.35 0.78 6.39
C HIS A 57 8.59 2.01 6.90
N GLN A 58 9.30 3.10 7.18
CA GLN A 58 8.67 4.33 7.66
C GLN A 58 7.74 4.93 6.61
N ARG A 59 8.10 4.85 5.33
CA ARG A 59 7.26 5.38 4.26
C ARG A 59 5.94 4.63 4.18
N PHE A 60 5.96 3.31 4.34
CA PHE A 60 4.73 2.51 4.34
C PHE A 60 3.87 2.84 5.56
N GLU A 61 4.49 3.02 6.70
CA GLU A 61 3.76 3.44 7.91
C GLU A 61 3.10 4.81 7.71
N THR A 62 3.80 5.75 7.09
CA THR A 62 3.28 7.09 6.81
C THR A 62 2.09 7.03 5.86
N LEU A 63 2.16 6.21 4.80
CA LEU A 63 1.06 6.05 3.86
C LEU A 63 -0.15 5.41 4.51
N ALA A 64 0.07 4.39 5.35
CA ALA A 64 -1.00 3.73 6.07
C ALA A 64 -1.68 4.68 7.05
N ALA A 65 -0.91 5.47 7.78
CA ALA A 65 -1.45 6.48 8.70
C ALA A 65 -2.25 7.55 7.97
N TYR A 66 -1.77 7.98 6.81
CA TYR A 66 -2.50 8.94 5.98
C TYR A 66 -3.85 8.34 5.55
N ALA A 67 -3.84 7.12 5.05
CA ALA A 67 -5.06 6.45 4.59
C ALA A 67 -6.07 6.31 5.74
N GLU A 68 -5.59 5.91 6.91
CA GLU A 68 -6.43 5.80 8.09
C GLU A 68 -7.04 7.15 8.45
N GLY A 69 -6.25 8.22 8.37
CA GLY A 69 -6.71 9.59 8.65
C GLY A 69 -7.77 10.09 7.68
N THR A 70 -7.89 9.50 6.50
CA THR A 70 -8.95 9.86 5.54
C THR A 70 -10.28 9.18 5.86
N GLY A 71 -10.32 8.33 6.88
CA GLY A 71 -11.52 7.57 7.22
C GLY A 71 -11.63 6.24 6.49
N ALA A 72 -10.51 5.71 5.99
CA ALA A 72 -10.53 4.40 5.36
C ALA A 72 -10.84 3.31 6.38
N ASP A 73 -11.68 2.36 5.99
CA ASP A 73 -12.05 1.22 6.83
C ASP A 73 -11.11 0.03 6.63
N GLY A 74 -10.37 0.04 5.54
CA GLY A 74 -9.38 -0.98 5.24
C GLY A 74 -8.37 -0.44 4.24
N ILE A 75 -7.20 -1.09 4.18
CA ILE A 75 -6.11 -0.72 3.29
C ILE A 75 -5.68 -1.94 2.49
N LEU A 76 -5.57 -1.79 1.17
CA LEU A 76 -5.01 -2.80 0.30
C LEU A 76 -3.82 -2.21 -0.44
N PHE A 77 -2.65 -2.80 -0.20
CA PHE A 77 -1.45 -2.48 -0.97
C PHE A 77 -1.38 -3.37 -2.20
N THR A 78 -1.09 -2.79 -3.34
CA THR A 78 -1.00 -3.55 -4.61
C THR A 78 0.45 -3.80 -5.04
N CYS A 79 1.38 -3.85 -4.09
CA CYS A 79 2.80 -3.91 -4.36
C CYS A 79 3.45 -5.06 -3.57
N SER A 80 3.50 -6.26 -4.17
CA SER A 80 3.96 -7.47 -3.52
C SER A 80 5.45 -7.46 -3.12
N ALA A 81 6.26 -6.63 -3.79
CA ALA A 81 7.69 -6.54 -3.50
C ALA A 81 8.00 -5.95 -2.12
N PHE A 82 7.00 -5.39 -1.45
CA PHE A 82 7.17 -4.70 -0.16
C PHE A 82 6.51 -5.47 1.00
N GLY A 83 6.35 -6.79 0.88
CA GLY A 83 5.65 -7.60 1.86
C GLY A 83 6.01 -7.31 3.32
N PRO A 84 7.30 -7.31 3.71
CA PRO A 84 7.69 -7.02 5.10
C PRO A 84 7.23 -5.66 5.59
N CYS A 85 7.25 -4.63 4.74
CA CYS A 85 6.79 -3.29 5.11
C CYS A 85 5.28 -3.27 5.32
N ILE A 86 4.54 -3.98 4.47
CA ILE A 86 3.09 -4.09 4.57
C ILE A 86 2.71 -4.84 5.84
N GLU A 87 3.40 -5.94 6.13
CA GLU A 87 3.15 -6.73 7.34
C GLU A 87 3.41 -5.92 8.60
N ALA A 88 4.46 -5.10 8.62
CA ALA A 88 4.77 -4.23 9.75
C ALA A 88 3.68 -3.17 9.96
N ALA A 89 3.19 -2.57 8.88
CA ALA A 89 2.11 -1.60 8.95
C ALA A 89 0.80 -2.25 9.45
N ALA A 90 0.52 -3.47 8.98
CA ALA A 90 -0.65 -4.23 9.41
C ALA A 90 -0.58 -4.58 10.89
N ALA A 91 0.60 -4.95 11.40
CA ALA A 91 0.78 -5.31 12.80
C ALA A 91 0.47 -4.16 13.76
N ARG A 92 0.62 -2.92 13.29
CA ARG A 92 0.31 -1.74 14.09
C ARG A 92 -1.16 -1.37 14.06
N ARG A 93 -1.97 -2.05 13.24
CA ARG A 93 -3.37 -1.70 13.00
C ARG A 93 -4.28 -2.89 13.16
N ALA A 94 -4.25 -3.51 14.35
CA ALA A 94 -5.11 -4.66 14.65
C ALA A 94 -6.60 -4.32 14.56
N HIS A 95 -6.93 -3.03 14.57
CA HIS A 95 -8.31 -2.52 14.56
C HIS A 95 -8.91 -2.43 13.14
N MET A 96 -8.10 -2.63 12.09
CA MET A 96 -8.58 -2.53 10.71
C MET A 96 -7.82 -3.49 9.80
N PRO A 97 -8.47 -4.00 8.74
CA PRO A 97 -7.78 -4.87 7.77
C PRO A 97 -6.73 -4.09 6.98
N VAL A 98 -5.53 -4.66 6.89
CA VAL A 98 -4.45 -4.16 6.04
C VAL A 98 -3.83 -5.35 5.35
N LEU A 99 -3.87 -5.33 4.02
CA LEU A 99 -3.39 -6.44 3.18
C LEU A 99 -2.39 -5.96 2.15
#